data_172dac4c9ef66a91113ed64a9b522701
#
_entry.id   172dac4c9ef66a91113ed64a9b522701
#
_cell.length_a   1.000
_cell.length_b   1.000
_cell.length_c   1.000
_cell.angle_alpha   90.00
_cell.angle_beta   90.00
_cell.angle_gamma   90.00
#
_symmetry.space_group_name_H-M   'P 1'
#
loop_
_entity.id
_entity.type
_entity.pdbx_description
1 polymer ?
#
loop_
_entity_poly.entity_id
_entity_poly.type
_entity_poly.pdbx_seq_one_letter_code
_entity_poly.pdbx_strand_id
1 'polypeptide(L)'
;RIIRAEAADGVTNQGTLCLKGFYGWDFLNDTRLLTPRLTQPMIRYHKGEPFTPVTWDEAIRYTANKLKNIKAQFGPRSIMTTGSS
;
A
#
# COMPACT_ATOMS: atom_id res chain seq x y z
N ARG A 1 3.22 15.84 -17.79
CA ARG A 1 1.75 15.82 -17.76
C ARG A 1 1.24 14.59 -18.49
N ILE A 2 0.36 13.80 -17.85
CA ILE A 2 -0.34 12.68 -18.48
C ILE A 2 -1.49 13.26 -19.29
N ILE A 3 -1.63 12.82 -20.55
CA ILE A 3 -2.66 13.34 -21.47
C ILE A 3 -3.83 12.36 -21.55
N ARG A 4 -3.53 11.06 -21.61
CA ARG A 4 -4.52 9.98 -21.62
C ARG A 4 -3.89 8.65 -21.21
N ALA A 5 -4.71 7.70 -20.82
CA ALA A 5 -4.35 6.31 -20.67
C ALA A 5 -4.93 5.47 -21.81
N GLU A 6 -4.16 4.54 -22.32
CA GLU A 6 -4.60 3.55 -23.31
C GLU A 6 -4.44 2.16 -22.73
N ALA A 7 -5.38 1.29 -22.99
CA ALA A 7 -5.30 -0.09 -22.60
C ALA A 7 -4.29 -0.84 -23.47
N ALA A 8 -3.32 -1.50 -22.86
CA ALA A 8 -2.54 -2.51 -23.56
C ALA A 8 -3.41 -3.76 -23.78
N ASP A 9 -3.26 -4.41 -24.92
CA ASP A 9 -3.97 -5.66 -25.19
C ASP A 9 -3.34 -6.81 -24.40
N GLY A 10 -4.10 -7.35 -23.46
CA GLY A 10 -3.67 -8.45 -22.60
C GLY A 10 -4.72 -9.57 -22.57
N VAL A 11 -4.29 -10.75 -22.17
CA VAL A 11 -5.14 -11.94 -22.14
C VAL A 11 -6.41 -11.76 -21.30
N THR A 12 -6.32 -10.98 -20.22
CA THR A 12 -7.41 -10.81 -19.27
C THR A 12 -8.27 -9.59 -19.49
N ASN A 13 -7.74 -8.54 -20.14
CA ASN A 13 -8.42 -7.26 -20.30
C ASN A 13 -8.91 -6.98 -21.72
N GLN A 14 -8.48 -7.79 -22.73
CA GLN A 14 -8.91 -7.68 -24.14
C GLN A 14 -8.85 -6.24 -24.68
N GLY A 15 -7.75 -5.54 -24.42
CA GLY A 15 -7.55 -4.16 -24.85
C GLY A 15 -8.44 -3.12 -24.16
N THR A 16 -9.01 -3.42 -22.99
CA THR A 16 -9.89 -2.48 -22.27
C THR A 16 -9.41 -2.22 -20.83
N LEU A 17 -9.82 -1.09 -20.28
CA LEU A 17 -9.61 -0.69 -18.89
C LEU A 17 -10.96 -0.36 -18.26
N CYS A 18 -11.07 -0.51 -16.96
CA CYS A 18 -12.19 0.06 -16.22
C CYS A 18 -12.06 1.60 -16.13
N LEU A 19 -13.10 2.26 -15.69
CA LEU A 19 -13.16 3.70 -15.54
C LEU A 19 -11.96 4.27 -14.75
N LYS A 20 -11.54 3.57 -13.71
CA LYS A 20 -10.38 3.98 -12.90
C LYS A 20 -9.06 3.92 -13.68
N GLY A 21 -8.90 2.92 -14.54
CA GLY A 21 -7.72 2.80 -15.39
C GLY A 21 -7.66 3.90 -16.45
N PHE A 22 -8.80 4.27 -17.05
CA PHE A 22 -8.84 5.35 -18.05
C PHE A 22 -8.68 6.74 -17.46
N TYR A 23 -9.22 7.02 -16.28
CA TYR A 23 -9.31 8.38 -15.72
C TYR A 23 -8.70 8.55 -14.33
N GLY A 24 -8.36 7.48 -13.64
CA GLY A 24 -7.83 7.52 -12.27
C GLY A 24 -6.48 8.22 -12.10
N TRP A 25 -5.79 8.53 -13.19
CA TRP A 25 -4.52 9.27 -13.21
C TRP A 25 -4.70 10.79 -13.22
N ASP A 26 -5.91 11.31 -13.44
CA ASP A 26 -6.15 12.75 -13.66
C ASP A 26 -5.68 13.61 -12.47
N PHE A 27 -5.84 13.12 -11.25
CA PHE A 27 -5.34 13.79 -10.04
C PHE A 27 -3.81 13.97 -10.00
N LEU A 28 -3.04 13.16 -10.74
CA LEU A 28 -1.57 13.29 -10.81
C LEU A 28 -1.13 14.54 -11.59
N ASN A 29 -2.00 15.11 -12.37
CA ASN A 29 -1.72 16.34 -13.14
C ASN A 29 -1.80 17.62 -12.28
N ASP A 30 -2.40 17.55 -11.10
CA ASP A 30 -2.46 18.66 -10.17
C ASP A 30 -1.80 18.28 -8.84
N THR A 31 -0.55 18.76 -8.66
CA THR A 31 0.23 18.45 -7.46
C THR A 31 -0.41 18.95 -6.16
N ARG A 32 -1.34 19.90 -6.24
CA ARG A 32 -2.08 20.40 -5.07
C ARG A 32 -3.08 19.38 -4.53
N LEU A 33 -3.47 18.40 -5.36
CA LEU A 33 -4.35 17.29 -4.97
C LEU A 33 -3.60 16.12 -4.36
N LEU A 34 -2.27 16.14 -4.42
CA LEU A 34 -1.45 15.06 -3.88
C LEU A 34 -1.16 15.32 -2.40
N THR A 35 -1.40 14.32 -1.57
CA THR A 35 -0.92 14.34 -0.19
C THR A 35 0.60 14.20 -0.14
N PRO A 36 1.29 14.77 0.87
CA PRO A 36 2.69 14.49 1.10
C PRO A 36 2.93 12.98 1.22
N ARG A 37 3.83 12.45 0.39
CA ARG A 37 4.15 11.02 0.38
C ARG A 37 5.23 10.71 1.39
N LEU A 38 5.04 9.63 2.14
CA LEU A 38 6.11 9.08 2.97
C LEU A 38 7.20 8.51 2.04
N THR A 39 8.43 8.95 2.24
CA THR A 39 9.60 8.50 1.48
C THR A 39 10.43 7.48 2.24
N GLN A 40 10.07 7.23 3.50
CA GLN A 40 10.78 6.35 4.41
C GLN A 40 9.77 5.57 5.25
N PRO A 41 10.01 4.28 5.57
CA PRO A 41 9.17 3.53 6.48
C PRO A 41 9.16 4.15 7.87
N MET A 42 8.05 4.06 8.55
CA MET A 42 7.91 4.58 9.90
C MET A 42 7.24 3.56 10.80
N ILE A 43 7.73 3.42 12.02
CA ILE A 43 7.17 2.55 13.06
C ILE A 43 6.66 3.38 14.23
N ARG A 44 5.52 2.98 14.75
CA ARG A 44 5.03 3.40 16.06
C ARG A 44 5.12 2.19 17.00
N TYR A 45 5.98 2.28 18.00
CA TYR A 45 6.21 1.16 18.92
C TYR A 45 5.08 0.99 19.93
N HIS A 46 4.49 2.09 20.41
CA HIS A 46 3.34 2.08 21.34
C HIS A 46 2.22 2.98 20.84
N LYS A 47 0.98 2.58 21.11
CA LYS A 47 -0.21 3.34 20.73
C LYS A 47 -0.17 4.73 21.39
N GLY A 48 -0.37 5.78 20.58
CA GLY A 48 -0.33 7.17 21.04
C GLY A 48 1.02 7.88 20.89
N GLU A 49 2.11 7.14 20.68
CA GLU A 49 3.43 7.74 20.41
C GLU A 49 3.54 8.26 18.96
N PRO A 50 4.45 9.18 18.68
CA PRO A 50 4.75 9.59 17.32
C PRO A 50 5.37 8.46 16.51
N PHE A 51 5.26 8.55 15.19
CA PHE A 51 5.96 7.63 14.28
C PHE A 51 7.45 7.96 14.22
N THR A 52 8.29 6.92 14.26
CA THR A 52 9.75 7.02 14.14
C THR A 52 10.19 6.52 12.78
N PRO A 53 10.95 7.28 11.99
CA PRO A 53 11.56 6.81 10.74
C PRO A 53 12.52 5.65 11.00
N VAL A 54 12.46 4.62 10.17
CA VAL A 54 13.31 3.41 10.27
C VAL A 54 13.76 2.96 8.88
N THR A 55 14.67 2.00 8.82
CA THR A 55 15.05 1.34 7.56
C THR A 55 13.98 0.34 7.13
N TRP A 56 13.98 -0.04 5.84
CA TRP A 56 13.11 -1.10 5.34
C TRP A 56 13.35 -2.44 6.04
N ASP A 57 14.61 -2.80 6.28
CA ASP A 57 14.96 -4.05 6.98
C ASP A 57 14.40 -4.08 8.40
N GLU A 58 14.49 -2.97 9.11
CA GLU A 58 13.93 -2.84 10.45
C GLU A 58 12.40 -2.93 10.43
N ALA A 59 11.73 -2.22 9.52
CA ALA A 59 10.28 -2.24 9.40
C ALA A 59 9.74 -3.65 9.10
N ILE A 60 10.37 -4.36 8.15
CA ILE A 60 9.97 -5.71 7.76
C ILE A 60 10.23 -6.69 8.92
N ARG A 61 11.40 -6.61 9.55
CA ARG A 61 11.75 -7.48 10.69
C ARG A 61 10.81 -7.26 11.87
N TYR A 62 10.52 -6.02 12.20
CA TYR A 62 9.58 -5.67 13.27
C TYR A 62 8.19 -6.26 12.99
N THR A 63 7.65 -6.03 11.80
CA THR A 63 6.34 -6.55 11.39
C THR A 63 6.29 -8.07 11.42
N ALA A 64 7.29 -8.74 10.84
CA ALA A 64 7.37 -10.20 10.82
C ALA A 64 7.43 -10.80 12.23
N ASN A 65 8.22 -10.21 13.13
CA ASN A 65 8.33 -10.67 14.51
C ASN A 65 7.02 -10.48 15.28
N LYS A 66 6.32 -9.35 15.09
CA LYS A 66 5.00 -9.13 15.70
C LYS A 66 3.98 -10.15 15.22
N LEU A 67 3.90 -10.43 13.92
CA LEU A 67 3.00 -11.44 13.37
C LEU A 67 3.33 -12.85 13.87
N LYS A 68 4.62 -13.22 13.92
CA LYS A 68 5.06 -14.51 14.49
C LYS A 68 4.65 -14.66 15.94
N ASN A 69 4.85 -13.63 16.76
CA ASN A 69 4.49 -13.65 18.18
C ASN A 69 2.97 -13.76 18.39
N ILE A 70 2.18 -13.01 17.64
CA ILE A 70 0.71 -13.09 17.68
C ILE A 70 0.25 -14.51 17.30
N LYS A 71 0.79 -15.05 16.21
CA LYS A 71 0.47 -16.41 15.76
C LYS A 71 0.86 -17.47 16.80
N ALA A 72 2.02 -17.33 17.44
CA ALA A 72 2.49 -18.26 18.45
C ALA A 72 1.63 -18.20 19.73
N GLN A 73 1.22 -17.00 20.14
CA GLN A 73 0.46 -16.77 21.37
C GLN A 73 -1.02 -17.11 21.23
N PHE A 74 -1.64 -16.75 20.10
CA PHE A 74 -3.10 -16.81 19.90
C PHE A 74 -3.54 -17.77 18.78
N GLY A 75 -2.59 -18.41 18.09
CA GLY A 75 -2.86 -19.33 16.99
C GLY A 75 -3.07 -18.64 15.65
N PRO A 76 -3.16 -19.41 14.55
CA PRO A 76 -3.24 -18.87 13.19
C PRO A 76 -4.53 -18.06 12.89
N ARG A 77 -5.62 -18.35 13.62
CA ARG A 77 -6.90 -17.64 13.45
C ARG A 77 -6.90 -16.22 14.00
N SER A 78 -5.83 -15.80 14.68
CA SER A 78 -5.66 -14.42 15.17
C SER A 78 -5.25 -13.42 14.11
N ILE A 79 -4.89 -13.90 12.91
CA ILE A 79 -4.46 -13.07 11.79
C ILE A 79 -5.48 -13.21 10.66
N MET A 80 -6.03 -12.07 10.24
CA MET A 80 -6.95 -11.98 9.11
C MET A 80 -6.43 -10.96 8.10
N THR A 81 -6.54 -11.27 6.84
CA THR A 81 -6.26 -10.33 5.74
C THR A 81 -7.54 -10.01 5.01
N THR A 82 -7.67 -8.77 4.60
CA THR A 82 -8.74 -8.31 3.72
C THR A 82 -8.10 -7.71 2.48
N GLY A 83 -8.74 -7.86 1.36
CA GLY A 83 -8.23 -7.34 0.10
C GLY A 83 -9.34 -7.09 -0.89
N SER A 84 -8.98 -6.43 -1.98
CA SER A 84 -9.84 -6.22 -3.14
C SER A 84 -9.18 -6.89 -4.35
N SER A 85 -9.99 -7.53 -5.15
CA SER A 85 -9.58 -8.09 -6.45
C SER A 85 -9.56 -7.02 -7.53
#